data_44cedfac8d9928f2ef5cf5a4e5bd9197
#
_entry.id   44cedfac8d9928f2ef5cf5a4e5bd9197
#
_cell.length_a   1.000
_cell.length_b   1.000
_cell.length_c   1.000
_cell.angle_alpha   90.00
_cell.angle_beta   90.00
_cell.angle_gamma   90.00
#
_symmetry.space_group_name_H-M   'P 1'
#
loop_
_entity.id
_entity.type
_entity.pdbx_description
1 polymer ?
#
loop_
_entity_poly.entity_id
_entity_poly.type
_entity_poly.pdbx_seq_one_letter_code
_entity_poly.pdbx_strand_id
1 'polypeptide(L)'
;MMQNIHFKAPNCWINDPNGFIWYKGQYHLFYQCFPYAPQWGRMHWGHAVSKDLVNWEEKGIALYPTKTDDRSGCFFGSAVEQDGTLYLYYTGVNYLEENPEDINQCRNDQFLAAQMMISSDDGMTFDNVKRKKTVIPPITEKQIGSKTNTRDPKVWRGKDAWY
;
A
#
# COMPACT_ATOMS: atom_id res chain seq x y z
N MET A 1 -14.33 -23.60 -19.32
CA MET A 1 -13.74 -22.74 -18.31
C MET A 1 -13.04 -21.59 -19.03
N MET A 2 -13.50 -20.34 -18.89
CA MET A 2 -12.71 -19.22 -19.38
C MET A 2 -11.48 -19.14 -18.50
N GLN A 3 -10.29 -19.32 -19.07
CA GLN A 3 -9.05 -19.03 -18.40
C GLN A 3 -9.04 -17.53 -18.11
N ASN A 4 -9.07 -17.17 -16.84
CA ASN A 4 -8.85 -15.77 -16.44
C ASN A 4 -7.37 -15.48 -16.63
N ILE A 5 -7.03 -14.88 -17.78
CA ILE A 5 -5.65 -14.50 -18.14
C ILE A 5 -5.15 -13.36 -17.22
N HIS A 6 -6.06 -12.66 -16.57
CA HIS A 6 -5.73 -11.52 -15.72
C HIS A 6 -6.20 -11.75 -14.29
N PHE A 7 -5.36 -11.39 -13.33
CA PHE A 7 -5.76 -11.28 -11.93
C PHE A 7 -6.90 -10.25 -11.80
N LYS A 8 -7.93 -10.60 -11.03
CA LYS A 8 -9.06 -9.72 -10.71
C LYS A 8 -9.36 -9.83 -9.22
N ALA A 9 -9.50 -8.70 -8.56
CA ALA A 9 -10.06 -8.69 -7.21
C ALA A 9 -11.51 -9.17 -7.24
N PRO A 10 -11.97 -9.94 -6.24
CA PRO A 10 -13.25 -10.63 -6.32
C PRO A 10 -14.48 -9.72 -6.42
N ASN A 11 -14.56 -8.61 -5.71
CA ASN A 11 -15.76 -7.76 -5.65
C ASN A 11 -15.50 -6.30 -5.26
N CYS A 12 -14.38 -5.70 -5.66
CA CYS A 12 -14.06 -4.36 -5.23
C CYS A 12 -13.39 -3.54 -6.34
N TRP A 13 -13.15 -2.26 -6.08
CA TRP A 13 -12.25 -1.48 -6.90
C TRP A 13 -10.82 -1.99 -6.76
N ILE A 14 -10.14 -2.14 -7.87
CA ILE A 14 -8.72 -2.44 -7.97
C ILE A 14 -8.08 -1.49 -8.97
N ASN A 15 -6.89 -0.97 -8.68
CA ASN A 15 -6.11 -0.19 -9.64
C ASN A 15 -4.69 -0.74 -9.75
N ASP A 16 -3.72 -0.19 -9.03
CA ASP A 16 -2.32 -0.43 -9.32
C ASP A 16 -1.74 -1.58 -8.52
N PRO A 17 -0.86 -2.40 -9.14
CA PRO A 17 -0.03 -3.32 -8.39
C PRO A 17 0.96 -2.53 -7.54
N ASN A 18 1.08 -2.95 -6.29
CA ASN A 18 2.06 -2.45 -5.34
C ASN A 18 3.13 -3.53 -5.10
N GLY A 19 3.83 -3.50 -4.02
CA GLY A 19 4.87 -4.45 -3.61
C GLY A 19 4.86 -5.85 -4.21
N PHE A 20 5.26 -6.02 -5.47
CA PHE A 20 5.43 -7.33 -6.11
C PHE A 20 6.79 -7.92 -5.74
N ILE A 21 6.81 -9.11 -5.14
CA ILE A 21 8.06 -9.72 -4.64
C ILE A 21 7.98 -11.24 -4.58
N TRP A 22 9.12 -11.91 -4.83
CA TRP A 22 9.31 -13.32 -4.47
C TRP A 22 9.74 -13.42 -3.01
N TYR A 23 8.97 -14.11 -2.19
CA TYR A 23 9.25 -14.27 -0.77
C TYR A 23 8.76 -15.64 -0.27
N LYS A 24 9.60 -16.33 0.49
CA LYS A 24 9.31 -17.65 1.09
C LYS A 24 8.67 -18.67 0.12
N GLY A 25 9.22 -18.77 -1.12
CA GLY A 25 8.85 -19.80 -2.07
C GLY A 25 7.60 -19.53 -2.91
N GLN A 26 7.14 -18.27 -2.95
CA GLN A 26 6.03 -17.84 -3.79
C GLN A 26 6.13 -16.36 -4.15
N TYR A 27 5.43 -15.97 -5.22
CA TYR A 27 5.23 -14.59 -5.59
C TYR A 27 4.13 -13.98 -4.73
N HIS A 28 4.37 -12.79 -4.21
CA HIS A 28 3.41 -11.97 -3.51
C HIS A 28 3.07 -10.77 -4.38
N LEU A 29 1.80 -10.58 -4.67
CA LEU A 29 1.25 -9.41 -5.35
C LEU A 29 0.39 -8.66 -4.35
N PHE A 30 0.83 -7.47 -4.00
CA PHE A 30 -0.02 -6.52 -3.30
C PHE A 30 -0.61 -5.54 -4.33
N TYR A 31 -1.81 -5.07 -4.10
CA TYR A 31 -2.49 -4.18 -5.03
C TYR A 31 -3.41 -3.23 -4.30
N GLN A 32 -3.56 -2.04 -4.84
CA GLN A 32 -4.53 -1.09 -4.32
C GLN A 32 -5.95 -1.58 -4.55
N CYS A 33 -6.77 -1.52 -3.52
CA CYS A 33 -8.19 -1.81 -3.61
C CYS A 33 -9.02 -0.94 -2.65
N PHE A 34 -10.28 -0.75 -3.01
CA PHE A 34 -11.28 -0.21 -2.10
C PHE A 34 -12.30 -1.32 -1.83
N PRO A 35 -12.26 -1.97 -0.66
CA PRO A 35 -13.00 -3.21 -0.43
C PRO A 35 -14.50 -3.02 -0.25
N TYR A 36 -14.99 -1.78 -0.13
CA TYR A 36 -16.37 -1.49 0.23
C TYR A 36 -17.28 -1.23 -0.96
N ALA A 37 -16.71 -0.92 -2.15
CA ALA A 37 -17.50 -0.64 -3.35
C ALA A 37 -16.64 -0.80 -4.63
N PRO A 38 -17.26 -1.01 -5.82
CA PRO A 38 -16.56 -1.04 -7.11
C PRO A 38 -16.29 0.37 -7.63
N GLN A 39 -15.77 1.24 -6.79
CA GLN A 39 -15.39 2.62 -7.10
C GLN A 39 -14.15 2.99 -6.32
N TRP A 40 -13.46 4.04 -6.76
CA TRP A 40 -12.30 4.57 -6.04
C TRP A 40 -12.71 5.10 -4.65
N GLY A 41 -11.84 4.92 -3.66
CA GLY A 41 -12.10 5.38 -2.29
C GLY A 41 -10.84 5.40 -1.44
N ARG A 42 -10.99 5.32 -0.12
CA ARG A 42 -9.87 5.25 0.82
C ARG A 42 -9.13 3.92 0.65
N MET A 43 -8.01 3.96 -0.05
CA MET A 43 -7.30 2.76 -0.50
C MET A 43 -6.78 1.89 0.63
N HIS A 44 -6.90 0.61 0.40
CA HIS A 44 -6.29 -0.49 1.15
C HIS A 44 -5.34 -1.23 0.20
N TRP A 45 -4.57 -2.15 0.73
CA TRP A 45 -3.84 -3.11 -0.10
C TRP A 45 -4.43 -4.49 0.05
N GLY A 46 -4.94 -5.03 -1.05
CA GLY A 46 -5.22 -6.44 -1.20
C GLY A 46 -3.93 -7.23 -1.37
N HIS A 47 -4.02 -8.54 -1.15
CA HIS A 47 -2.90 -9.45 -1.24
C HIS A 47 -3.29 -10.74 -1.96
N ALA A 48 -2.50 -11.15 -2.93
CA ALA A 48 -2.60 -12.43 -3.59
C ALA A 48 -1.23 -13.09 -3.70
N VAL A 49 -1.21 -14.41 -3.75
CA VAL A 49 0.02 -15.18 -3.90
C VAL A 49 -0.06 -16.17 -5.06
N SER A 50 1.08 -16.48 -5.66
CA SER A 50 1.20 -17.44 -6.75
C SER A 50 2.54 -18.17 -6.71
N LYS A 51 2.57 -19.42 -7.17
CA LYS A 51 3.82 -20.17 -7.39
C LYS A 51 4.31 -20.11 -8.83
N ASP A 52 3.44 -19.73 -9.77
CA ASP A 52 3.67 -19.85 -11.21
C ASP A 52 3.32 -18.59 -12.01
N LEU A 53 2.87 -17.51 -11.35
CA LEU A 53 2.42 -16.25 -11.94
C LEU A 53 1.14 -16.35 -12.79
N VAL A 54 0.55 -17.52 -12.86
CA VAL A 54 -0.67 -17.81 -13.64
C VAL A 54 -1.85 -18.07 -12.71
N ASN A 55 -1.63 -18.92 -11.71
CA ASN A 55 -2.63 -19.28 -10.73
C ASN A 55 -2.43 -18.47 -9.46
N TRP A 56 -3.39 -17.60 -9.14
CA TRP A 56 -3.34 -16.70 -8.01
C TRP A 56 -4.35 -17.11 -6.94
N GLU A 57 -3.90 -17.11 -5.69
CA GLU A 57 -4.72 -17.31 -4.51
C GLU A 57 -4.87 -15.98 -3.76
N GLU A 58 -6.11 -15.52 -3.62
CA GLU A 58 -6.46 -14.31 -2.88
C GLU A 58 -6.28 -14.54 -1.37
N LYS A 59 -5.62 -13.60 -0.69
CA LYS A 59 -5.37 -13.67 0.75
C LYS A 59 -6.10 -12.58 1.56
N GLY A 60 -6.91 -11.77 0.87
CA GLY A 60 -7.67 -10.68 1.50
C GLY A 60 -6.85 -9.39 1.67
N ILE A 61 -7.19 -8.60 2.68
CA ILE A 61 -6.59 -7.29 2.91
C ILE A 61 -5.35 -7.41 3.80
N ALA A 62 -4.19 -7.02 3.27
CA ALA A 62 -2.93 -6.98 4.00
C ALA A 62 -2.73 -5.65 4.74
N LEU A 63 -3.10 -4.54 4.12
CA LEU A 63 -2.83 -3.20 4.63
C LEU A 63 -4.10 -2.35 4.59
N TYR A 64 -4.44 -1.70 5.71
CA TYR A 64 -5.61 -0.84 5.85
C TYR A 64 -5.35 0.30 6.83
N PRO A 65 -6.05 1.44 6.74
CA PRO A 65 -5.85 2.60 7.60
C PRO A 65 -6.00 2.31 9.08
N THR A 66 -5.01 2.71 9.91
CA THR A 66 -5.05 2.54 11.38
C THR A 66 -4.30 3.64 12.13
N LYS A 67 -3.54 4.47 11.43
CA LYS A 67 -2.75 5.56 12.04
C LYS A 67 -3.27 6.90 11.57
N THR A 68 -2.89 7.97 12.25
CA THR A 68 -3.22 9.33 11.84
C THR A 68 -2.73 9.64 10.43
N ASP A 69 -1.49 9.22 10.12
CA ASP A 69 -0.87 9.52 8.82
C ASP A 69 -1.49 8.74 7.65
N ASP A 70 -2.18 7.61 7.89
CA ASP A 70 -2.84 6.83 6.84
C ASP A 70 -4.37 6.76 6.97
N ARG A 71 -4.98 7.60 7.81
CA ARG A 71 -6.42 7.48 8.11
C ARG A 71 -7.33 7.63 6.90
N SER A 72 -6.84 8.29 5.84
CA SER A 72 -7.59 8.51 4.60
C SER A 72 -7.16 7.57 3.47
N GLY A 73 -6.24 6.64 3.74
CA GLY A 73 -5.86 5.58 2.80
C GLY A 73 -4.39 5.20 2.85
N CYS A 74 -4.14 3.96 2.42
CA CYS A 74 -2.81 3.41 2.17
C CYS A 74 -2.58 3.41 0.66
N PHE A 75 -1.75 4.33 0.17
CA PHE A 75 -1.54 4.54 -1.26
C PHE A 75 -0.31 3.78 -1.75
N PHE A 76 0.21 4.15 -2.94
CA PHE A 76 1.28 3.42 -3.63
C PHE A 76 2.52 3.15 -2.80
N GLY A 77 3.26 2.11 -3.20
CA GLY A 77 4.50 1.77 -2.56
C GLY A 77 5.17 0.53 -3.13
N SER A 78 6.07 -0.05 -2.34
CA SER A 78 6.90 -1.17 -2.75
C SER A 78 7.11 -2.17 -1.61
N ALA A 79 7.57 -3.38 -1.96
CA ALA A 79 7.97 -4.41 -1.02
C ALA A 79 9.47 -4.67 -1.14
N VAL A 80 10.10 -4.95 -0.01
CA VAL A 80 11.48 -5.45 0.07
C VAL A 80 11.57 -6.53 1.14
N GLU A 81 12.51 -7.45 0.96
CA GLU A 81 12.89 -8.44 1.97
C GLU A 81 14.23 -8.06 2.57
N GLN A 82 14.34 -8.16 3.89
CA GLN A 82 15.58 -8.04 4.60
C GLN A 82 15.62 -9.02 5.77
N ASP A 83 16.66 -9.86 5.80
CA ASP A 83 16.95 -10.80 6.89
C ASP A 83 15.74 -11.68 7.27
N GLY A 84 15.01 -12.16 6.25
CA GLY A 84 13.85 -13.04 6.40
C GLY A 84 12.55 -12.33 6.76
N THR A 85 12.55 -11.01 6.89
CA THR A 85 11.36 -10.17 7.14
C THR A 85 10.94 -9.44 5.89
N LEU A 86 9.65 -9.48 5.59
CA LEU A 86 9.04 -8.70 4.50
C LEU A 86 8.62 -7.33 5.00
N TYR A 87 9.02 -6.29 4.29
CA TYR A 87 8.64 -4.90 4.55
C TYR A 87 7.84 -4.35 3.38
N LEU A 88 6.70 -3.73 3.68
CA LEU A 88 5.92 -2.95 2.75
C LEU A 88 6.12 -1.47 3.08
N TYR A 89 6.65 -0.70 2.13
CA TYR A 89 6.74 0.75 2.22
C TYR A 89 5.63 1.36 1.38
N TYR A 90 4.92 2.33 1.90
CA TYR A 90 3.75 2.92 1.25
C TYR A 90 3.53 4.37 1.65
N THR A 91 2.73 5.06 0.88
CA THR A 91 2.28 6.41 1.22
C THR A 91 1.03 6.32 2.08
N GLY A 92 1.13 6.80 3.31
CA GLY A 92 -0.04 7.10 4.14
C GLY A 92 -0.60 8.46 3.76
N VAL A 93 -1.93 8.53 3.59
CA VAL A 93 -2.63 9.77 3.25
C VAL A 93 -3.57 10.16 4.37
N ASN A 94 -3.52 11.46 4.72
CA ASN A 94 -4.37 12.08 5.71
C ASN A 94 -5.03 13.33 5.12
N TYR A 95 -6.34 13.30 4.86
CA TYR A 95 -7.11 14.45 4.40
C TYR A 95 -7.18 15.51 5.49
N LEU A 96 -6.83 16.73 5.15
CA LEU A 96 -6.97 17.89 6.03
C LEU A 96 -8.43 18.36 6.08
N GLU A 97 -9.12 18.21 4.97
CA GLU A 97 -10.55 18.51 4.85
C GLU A 97 -11.20 17.44 3.97
N GLU A 98 -12.24 16.79 4.49
CA GLU A 98 -13.01 15.80 3.75
C GLU A 98 -14.04 16.50 2.86
N ASN A 99 -14.30 15.94 1.67
CA ASN A 99 -15.39 16.41 0.84
C ASN A 99 -16.71 15.97 1.48
N PRO A 100 -17.62 16.89 1.84
CA PRO A 100 -18.88 16.53 2.48
C PRO A 100 -19.83 15.74 1.58
N GLU A 101 -19.65 15.79 0.26
CA GLU A 101 -20.45 15.04 -0.71
C GLU A 101 -19.89 13.64 -0.97
N ASP A 102 -18.59 13.44 -0.74
CA ASP A 102 -17.91 12.14 -0.86
C ASP A 102 -16.71 12.05 0.09
N ILE A 103 -16.89 11.39 1.22
CA ILE A 103 -15.86 11.22 2.26
C ILE A 103 -14.61 10.45 1.79
N ASN A 104 -14.67 9.82 0.61
CA ASN A 104 -13.53 9.15 0.01
C ASN A 104 -12.58 10.12 -0.70
N GLN A 105 -12.95 11.37 -0.84
CA GLN A 105 -12.17 12.41 -1.49
C GLN A 105 -11.81 13.52 -0.50
N CYS A 106 -10.66 14.13 -0.69
CA CYS A 106 -10.32 15.36 0.00
C CYS A 106 -10.89 16.56 -0.75
N ARG A 107 -11.20 17.61 0.01
CA ARG A 107 -11.61 18.89 -0.57
C ARG A 107 -10.39 19.68 -1.02
N ASN A 108 -10.45 20.25 -2.24
CA ASN A 108 -9.41 21.12 -2.81
C ASN A 108 -7.98 20.53 -2.78
N ASP A 109 -7.84 19.21 -2.93
CA ASP A 109 -6.55 18.50 -2.86
C ASP A 109 -5.75 18.80 -1.57
N GLN A 110 -6.44 19.07 -0.46
CA GLN A 110 -5.83 19.38 0.83
C GLN A 110 -5.61 18.08 1.64
N PHE A 111 -4.45 17.46 1.44
CA PHE A 111 -4.03 16.29 2.21
C PHE A 111 -2.54 16.35 2.55
N LEU A 112 -2.14 15.49 3.46
CA LEU A 112 -0.74 15.23 3.81
C LEU A 112 -0.37 13.83 3.33
N ALA A 113 0.84 13.70 2.79
CA ALA A 113 1.44 12.42 2.41
C ALA A 113 2.64 12.14 3.31
N ALA A 114 2.62 11.00 4.00
CA ALA A 114 3.73 10.48 4.80
C ALA A 114 4.27 9.19 4.19
N GLN A 115 5.58 8.94 4.32
CA GLN A 115 6.12 7.62 3.95
C GLN A 115 6.04 6.71 5.17
N MET A 116 5.37 5.62 5.02
CA MET A 116 5.09 4.65 6.09
C MET A 116 5.63 3.27 5.73
N MET A 117 5.76 2.43 6.74
CA MET A 117 6.13 1.03 6.56
C MET A 117 5.32 0.12 7.49
N ILE A 118 5.19 -1.13 7.07
CA ILE A 118 4.74 -2.25 7.90
C ILE A 118 5.61 -3.47 7.63
N SER A 119 5.81 -4.34 8.61
CA SER A 119 6.58 -5.56 8.45
C SER A 119 5.76 -6.83 8.73
N SER A 120 6.19 -7.93 8.12
CA SER A 120 5.64 -9.27 8.33
C SER A 120 6.76 -10.31 8.32
N ASP A 121 6.75 -11.23 9.28
CA ASP A 121 7.76 -12.28 9.37
C ASP A 121 7.37 -13.52 8.54
N ASP A 122 6.11 -13.66 8.19
CA ASP A 122 5.58 -14.78 7.38
C ASP A 122 5.14 -14.36 5.96
N GLY A 123 5.00 -13.06 5.71
CA GLY A 123 4.48 -12.51 4.46
C GLY A 123 2.96 -12.63 4.30
N MET A 124 2.28 -13.18 5.28
CA MET A 124 0.85 -13.44 5.27
C MET A 124 0.09 -12.61 6.31
N THR A 125 0.70 -12.43 7.48
CA THR A 125 0.10 -11.72 8.61
C THR A 125 0.72 -10.33 8.75
N PHE A 126 -0.12 -9.30 8.69
CA PHE A 126 0.28 -7.90 8.86
C PHE A 126 -0.46 -7.27 10.03
N ASP A 127 0.24 -7.05 11.16
CA ASP A 127 -0.34 -6.36 12.32
C ASP A 127 -0.39 -4.85 12.06
N ASN A 128 -1.48 -4.39 11.48
CA ASN A 128 -1.71 -3.01 11.11
C ASN A 128 -1.75 -2.03 12.30
N VAL A 129 -1.89 -2.54 13.52
CA VAL A 129 -1.91 -1.71 14.73
C VAL A 129 -0.53 -1.54 15.33
N LYS A 130 0.24 -2.64 15.47
CA LYS A 130 1.52 -2.62 16.21
C LYS A 130 2.75 -2.45 15.34
N ARG A 131 2.72 -2.97 14.07
CA ARG A 131 3.90 -3.02 13.21
C ARG A 131 4.00 -1.88 12.19
N LYS A 132 3.04 -0.95 12.17
CA LYS A 132 3.10 0.24 11.33
C LYS A 132 3.96 1.33 11.96
N LYS A 133 4.77 1.99 11.12
CA LYS A 133 5.61 3.13 11.50
C LYS A 133 5.61 4.19 10.40
N THR A 134 5.59 5.45 10.79
CA THR A 134 5.93 6.56 9.90
C THR A 134 7.45 6.62 9.79
N VAL A 135 7.97 6.53 8.58
CA VAL A 135 9.41 6.57 8.27
C VAL A 135 9.83 7.99 7.93
N ILE A 136 9.06 8.66 7.08
CA ILE A 136 9.25 10.07 6.74
C ILE A 136 7.91 10.78 6.98
N PRO A 137 7.83 11.69 7.93
CA PRO A 137 6.62 12.47 8.17
C PRO A 137 6.30 13.37 6.97
N PRO A 138 5.08 13.94 6.90
CA PRO A 138 4.73 14.87 5.83
C PRO A 138 5.71 16.04 5.76
N ILE A 139 6.23 16.33 4.56
CA ILE A 139 7.16 17.43 4.35
C ILE A 139 6.35 18.72 4.27
N THR A 140 6.53 19.60 5.25
CA THR A 140 5.82 20.89 5.32
C THR A 140 6.66 22.06 4.78
N GLU A 141 7.98 21.89 4.69
CA GLU A 141 8.91 22.90 4.19
C GLU A 141 9.01 22.82 2.67
N LYS A 142 8.48 23.81 1.98
CA LYS A 142 8.43 23.87 0.50
C LYS A 142 9.78 23.75 -0.21
N GLN A 143 10.87 24.14 0.46
CA GLN A 143 12.22 24.03 -0.09
C GLN A 143 12.73 22.60 -0.14
N ILE A 144 12.19 21.72 0.72
CA ILE A 144 12.59 20.31 0.83
C ILE A 144 11.73 19.43 -0.03
N GLY A 145 10.41 19.71 -0.09
CA GLY A 145 9.48 18.88 -0.84
C GLY A 145 8.03 19.37 -0.78
N SER A 146 7.13 18.52 -1.21
CA SER A 146 5.70 18.80 -1.23
C SER A 146 4.99 18.01 -0.16
N LYS A 147 4.09 18.63 0.58
CA LYS A 147 3.25 17.98 1.59
C LYS A 147 2.30 16.91 0.99
N THR A 148 2.00 17.01 -0.32
CA THR A 148 1.08 16.12 -1.04
C THR A 148 1.78 15.24 -2.07
N ASN A 149 2.84 15.75 -2.75
CA ASN A 149 3.47 15.07 -3.87
C ASN A 149 4.79 14.36 -3.52
N THR A 150 5.27 14.41 -2.28
CA THR A 150 6.33 13.53 -1.80
C THR A 150 5.70 12.20 -1.37
N ARG A 151 5.54 11.29 -2.33
CA ARG A 151 4.77 10.05 -2.19
C ARG A 151 5.32 8.94 -3.07
N ASP A 152 4.72 7.73 -2.96
CA ASP A 152 4.98 6.56 -3.80
C ASP A 152 6.40 6.00 -3.62
N PRO A 153 6.78 5.58 -2.39
CA PRO A 153 8.15 5.17 -2.09
C PRO A 153 8.51 3.89 -2.84
N LYS A 154 9.63 3.95 -3.55
CA LYS A 154 10.30 2.77 -4.09
C LYS A 154 11.58 2.54 -3.30
N VAL A 155 11.63 1.43 -2.58
CA VAL A 155 12.81 1.02 -1.81
C VAL A 155 13.53 -0.10 -2.54
N TRP A 156 14.86 -0.01 -2.59
CA TRP A 156 15.72 -1.08 -3.16
C TRP A 156 17.06 -1.13 -2.46
N ARG A 157 17.69 -2.28 -2.50
CA ARG A 157 19.03 -2.46 -1.95
C ARG A 157 20.07 -2.09 -2.99
N GLY A 158 20.93 -1.13 -2.66
CA GLY A 158 22.14 -0.86 -3.40
C GLY A 158 23.31 -1.68 -2.85
N LYS A 159 24.54 -1.32 -3.26
CA LYS A 159 25.74 -2.02 -2.84
C LYS A 159 26.00 -1.90 -1.34
N ASP A 160 25.87 -0.70 -0.80
CA ASP A 160 26.30 -0.38 0.56
C ASP A 160 25.16 0.21 1.43
N ALA A 161 23.97 0.43 0.86
CA ALA A 161 22.84 1.03 1.56
C ALA A 161 21.48 0.65 0.93
N TRP A 162 20.43 0.97 1.65
CA TRP A 162 19.06 1.02 1.13
C TRP A 162 18.76 2.42 0.59
N TYR A 163 18.06 2.47 -0.51
CA TYR A 163 17.65 3.71 -1.18
C TYR A 163 16.15 3.75 -1.32
#